data_0413d856ec2c4d034911acd7f8831fda
#
_entry.id   0413d856ec2c4d034911acd7f8831fda
#
_cell.length_a   1.000
_cell.length_b   1.000
_cell.length_c   1.000
_cell.angle_alpha   90.00
_cell.angle_beta   90.00
_cell.angle_gamma   90.00
#
_symmetry.space_group_name_H-M   'P 1'
#
loop_
_entity.id
_entity.type
_entity.pdbx_description
1 polymer ?
#
loop_
_entity_poly.entity_id
_entity_poly.type
_entity_poly.pdbx_seq_one_letter_code
_entity_poly.pdbx_strand_id
1 'polypeptide(L)'
;MQSFVLMIIMANVPTVAFSNGHKMPMLGLGTAKSKNKDAARAVKEAIDLGYRHIDTAFFYGNEKEIGEAIREKIEDGCVTREDLFITTKLWNNCHKEEHVVPACEKSLANLGLKYLDLYLVHWPFALKEGDNLIPQDKSGNLIESDVDYVETWRGMEECVHQGLTRSIGISNFNSEQISRLLESAKIAPVNNQIEVNINLNQEKLVDICKKRNITVTGYCPLGHPGNALGIENKLDSSVMLNIAKKHNKTPAQIALRYVFQKEVAPIPKSITKSRIKENIEIFDFTLTSDEMNAIRKLGTGERVVDFAKAKNFKYFPFNIPF
;
A
#
# COMPACT_ATOMS: atom_id res chain seq x y z
N MET A 1 2.65 10.25 46.04
CA MET A 1 3.19 9.53 44.87
C MET A 1 2.70 10.26 43.65
N GLN A 2 3.56 11.06 42.99
CA GLN A 2 3.25 11.75 41.73
C GLN A 2 3.33 10.70 40.62
N SER A 3 2.17 10.41 40.02
CA SER A 3 2.06 9.60 38.81
C SER A 3 2.64 10.41 37.65
N PHE A 4 3.86 10.08 37.22
CA PHE A 4 4.40 10.56 35.96
C PHE A 4 3.61 9.88 34.84
N VAL A 5 2.58 10.55 34.33
CA VAL A 5 1.98 10.20 33.03
C VAL A 5 3.03 10.50 31.99
N LEU A 6 3.70 9.45 31.49
CA LEU A 6 4.59 9.54 30.34
C LEU A 6 3.69 9.94 29.16
N MET A 7 3.68 11.22 28.82
CA MET A 7 2.99 11.72 27.64
C MET A 7 3.74 11.17 26.43
N ILE A 8 3.28 10.04 25.90
CA ILE A 8 3.79 9.52 24.62
C ILE A 8 3.41 10.57 23.59
N ILE A 9 4.39 11.34 23.12
CA ILE A 9 4.20 12.23 21.97
C ILE A 9 3.91 11.30 20.78
N MET A 10 2.62 11.14 20.46
CA MET A 10 2.24 10.38 19.27
C MET A 10 2.79 11.10 18.05
N ALA A 11 3.42 10.34 17.14
CA ALA A 11 3.93 10.88 15.89
C ALA A 11 2.73 11.48 15.12
N ASN A 12 2.80 12.77 14.85
CA ASN A 12 1.78 13.47 14.06
C ASN A 12 2.03 13.16 12.56
N VAL A 13 1.46 12.06 12.08
CA VAL A 13 1.55 11.65 10.67
C VAL A 13 0.74 12.63 9.83
N PRO A 14 1.34 13.37 8.87
CA PRO A 14 0.59 14.27 8.01
C PRO A 14 -0.38 13.51 7.12
N THR A 15 -1.43 14.19 6.65
CA THR A 15 -2.42 13.62 5.74
C THR A 15 -2.34 14.26 4.35
N VAL A 16 -2.72 13.50 3.33
CA VAL A 16 -2.99 14.01 1.97
C VAL A 16 -4.48 13.96 1.69
N ALA A 17 -5.00 15.01 1.05
CA ALA A 17 -6.38 15.01 0.59
C ALA A 17 -6.49 14.32 -0.77
N PHE A 18 -7.50 13.47 -0.92
CA PHE A 18 -7.90 12.90 -2.20
C PHE A 18 -8.75 13.88 -3.02
N SER A 19 -8.89 13.63 -4.31
CA SER A 19 -9.75 14.41 -5.21
C SER A 19 -11.23 14.41 -4.78
N ASN A 20 -11.68 13.41 -4.02
CA ASN A 20 -13.04 13.33 -3.48
C ASN A 20 -13.19 13.95 -2.07
N GLY A 21 -12.16 14.61 -1.54
CA GLY A 21 -12.18 15.33 -0.25
C GLY A 21 -11.83 14.49 0.98
N HIS A 22 -11.79 13.16 0.89
CA HIS A 22 -11.30 12.32 2.00
C HIS A 22 -9.80 12.48 2.20
N LYS A 23 -9.31 12.17 3.40
CA LYS A 23 -7.90 12.32 3.75
C LYS A 23 -7.28 10.98 4.12
N MET A 24 -6.05 10.74 3.64
CA MET A 24 -5.25 9.55 3.94
C MET A 24 -3.99 9.93 4.71
N PRO A 25 -3.65 9.26 5.83
CA PRO A 25 -2.34 9.44 6.48
C PRO A 25 -1.20 9.05 5.54
N MET A 26 -0.18 9.90 5.47
CA MET A 26 0.96 9.76 4.56
C MET A 26 2.02 8.75 5.03
N LEU A 27 1.66 7.88 5.96
CA LEU A 27 2.41 6.69 6.35
C LEU A 27 1.43 5.68 6.91
N GLY A 28 1.54 4.43 6.45
CA GLY A 28 0.71 3.32 6.93
C GLY A 28 1.53 2.09 7.30
N LEU A 29 0.90 1.15 8.00
CA LEU A 29 1.45 -0.18 8.23
C LEU A 29 1.01 -1.12 7.10
N GLY A 30 1.96 -1.65 6.33
CA GLY A 30 1.71 -2.76 5.40
C GLY A 30 1.64 -4.10 6.14
N THR A 31 0.75 -5.00 5.70
CA THR A 31 0.51 -6.29 6.36
C THR A 31 0.81 -7.51 5.48
N ALA A 32 1.28 -7.32 4.25
CA ALA A 32 1.64 -8.40 3.33
C ALA A 32 2.61 -9.40 3.98
N LYS A 33 2.37 -10.71 3.77
CA LYS A 33 3.18 -11.79 4.36
C LYS A 33 3.25 -11.81 5.90
N SER A 34 2.44 -11.03 6.61
CA SER A 34 2.25 -11.18 8.06
C SER A 34 1.20 -12.25 8.30
N LYS A 35 1.52 -13.27 9.10
CA LYS A 35 0.62 -14.41 9.33
C LYS A 35 -0.09 -14.30 10.67
N ASN A 36 -1.37 -14.63 10.68
CA ASN A 36 -2.18 -14.89 11.87
C ASN A 36 -1.91 -13.92 13.06
N LYS A 37 -1.56 -14.45 14.21
CA LYS A 37 -1.31 -13.69 15.45
C LYS A 37 -0.25 -12.59 15.32
N ASP A 38 0.73 -12.75 14.42
CA ASP A 38 1.74 -11.71 14.18
C ASP A 38 1.14 -10.49 13.47
N ALA A 39 0.18 -10.68 12.56
CA ALA A 39 -0.53 -9.58 11.91
C ALA A 39 -1.35 -8.78 12.94
N ALA A 40 -2.16 -9.48 13.75
CA ALA A 40 -2.96 -8.84 14.81
C ALA A 40 -2.09 -8.07 15.80
N ARG A 41 -1.01 -8.70 16.29
CA ARG A 41 -0.09 -8.06 17.23
C ARG A 41 0.55 -6.80 16.60
N ALA A 42 1.06 -6.89 15.37
CA ALA A 42 1.69 -5.76 14.69
C ALA A 42 0.72 -4.59 14.49
N VAL A 43 -0.56 -4.87 14.15
CA VAL A 43 -1.59 -3.83 14.02
C VAL A 43 -1.88 -3.16 15.36
N LYS A 44 -2.03 -3.92 16.45
CA LYS A 44 -2.25 -3.36 17.79
C LYS A 44 -1.06 -2.47 18.22
N GLU A 45 0.16 -2.97 18.08
CA GLU A 45 1.38 -2.22 18.39
C GLU A 45 1.51 -0.95 17.52
N ALA A 46 1.14 -1.02 16.25
CA ALA A 46 1.16 0.14 15.36
C ALA A 46 0.14 1.22 15.80
N ILE A 47 -1.10 0.82 16.11
CA ILE A 47 -2.12 1.75 16.60
C ILE A 47 -1.66 2.42 17.91
N ASP A 48 -1.08 1.67 18.85
CA ASP A 48 -0.53 2.19 20.11
C ASP A 48 0.62 3.18 19.87
N LEU A 49 1.38 3.01 18.80
CA LEU A 49 2.49 3.88 18.39
C LEU A 49 2.05 5.09 17.56
N GLY A 50 0.76 5.23 17.27
CA GLY A 50 0.23 6.38 16.54
C GLY A 50 -0.06 6.15 15.05
N TYR A 51 0.13 4.95 14.51
CA TYR A 51 -0.36 4.65 13.16
C TYR A 51 -1.87 4.76 13.10
N ARG A 52 -2.35 5.35 12.01
CA ARG A 52 -3.79 5.48 11.73
C ARG A 52 -4.17 4.95 10.35
N HIS A 53 -3.20 4.49 9.56
CA HIS A 53 -3.41 3.87 8.25
C HIS A 53 -2.90 2.42 8.29
N ILE A 54 -3.80 1.47 8.03
CA ILE A 54 -3.51 0.04 7.91
C ILE A 54 -3.81 -0.40 6.48
N ASP A 55 -2.81 -0.97 5.81
CA ASP A 55 -2.93 -1.51 4.45
C ASP A 55 -2.89 -3.03 4.47
N THR A 56 -3.95 -3.64 3.97
CA THR A 56 -4.06 -5.08 3.78
C THR A 56 -4.58 -5.42 2.38
N ALA A 57 -4.88 -6.69 2.13
CA ALA A 57 -5.55 -7.19 0.92
C ALA A 57 -6.20 -8.54 1.20
N PHE A 58 -7.30 -8.84 0.49
CA PHE A 58 -7.93 -10.15 0.54
C PHE A 58 -6.93 -11.29 0.29
N PHE A 59 -6.05 -11.10 -0.69
CA PHE A 59 -5.01 -12.07 -1.05
C PHE A 59 -4.03 -12.41 0.08
N TYR A 60 -3.85 -11.54 1.07
CA TYR A 60 -2.90 -11.80 2.15
C TYR A 60 -3.40 -12.81 3.17
N GLY A 61 -4.72 -13.08 3.19
CA GLY A 61 -5.35 -14.09 4.04
C GLY A 61 -5.30 -13.76 5.53
N ASN A 62 -5.18 -12.47 5.89
CA ASN A 62 -5.02 -12.01 7.27
C ASN A 62 -6.02 -10.91 7.68
N GLU A 63 -7.06 -10.67 6.86
CA GLU A 63 -8.05 -9.63 7.14
C GLU A 63 -8.80 -9.88 8.46
N LYS A 64 -9.07 -11.15 8.82
CA LYS A 64 -9.77 -11.50 10.07
C LYS A 64 -8.98 -11.08 11.30
N GLU A 65 -7.71 -11.45 11.35
CA GLU A 65 -6.82 -11.11 12.46
C GLU A 65 -6.59 -9.61 12.59
N ILE A 66 -6.53 -8.91 11.44
CA ILE A 66 -6.45 -7.44 11.40
C ILE A 66 -7.74 -6.83 11.95
N GLY A 67 -8.90 -7.34 11.52
CA GLY A 67 -10.21 -6.90 12.01
C GLY A 67 -10.38 -7.10 13.51
N GLU A 68 -9.96 -8.25 14.04
CA GLU A 68 -9.94 -8.52 15.48
C GLU A 68 -9.06 -7.50 16.23
N ALA A 69 -7.86 -7.21 15.73
CA ALA A 69 -6.96 -6.23 16.33
C ALA A 69 -7.53 -4.82 16.33
N ILE A 70 -8.18 -4.41 15.23
CA ILE A 70 -8.86 -3.10 15.12
C ILE A 70 -10.00 -3.01 16.12
N ARG A 71 -10.85 -4.05 16.20
CA ARG A 71 -11.97 -4.09 17.14
C ARG A 71 -11.50 -3.98 18.58
N GLU A 72 -10.50 -4.77 19.00
CA GLU A 72 -9.93 -4.69 20.34
C GLU A 72 -9.45 -3.27 20.66
N LYS A 73 -8.76 -2.59 19.73
CA LYS A 73 -8.27 -1.22 19.95
C LYS A 73 -9.37 -0.16 20.02
N ILE A 74 -10.49 -0.40 19.38
CA ILE A 74 -11.69 0.45 19.49
C ILE A 74 -12.38 0.18 20.84
N GLU A 75 -12.57 -1.08 21.23
CA GLU A 75 -13.17 -1.49 22.51
C GLU A 75 -12.35 -1.00 23.70
N ASP A 76 -11.01 -1.00 23.62
CA ASP A 76 -10.09 -0.46 24.63
C ASP A 76 -10.15 1.08 24.72
N GLY A 77 -10.87 1.77 23.82
CA GLY A 77 -10.94 3.23 23.75
C GLY A 77 -9.65 3.90 23.27
N CYS A 78 -8.72 3.15 22.69
CA CYS A 78 -7.46 3.69 22.17
C CYS A 78 -7.68 4.54 20.91
N VAL A 79 -8.64 4.14 20.07
CA VAL A 79 -9.05 4.83 18.83
C VAL A 79 -10.54 4.62 18.59
N THR A 80 -11.14 5.50 17.77
CA THR A 80 -12.45 5.25 17.15
C THR A 80 -12.28 4.67 15.74
N ARG A 81 -13.36 4.18 15.13
CA ARG A 81 -13.31 3.73 13.72
C ARG A 81 -12.93 4.87 12.77
N GLU A 82 -13.38 6.06 13.08
CA GLU A 82 -13.17 7.30 12.31
C GLU A 82 -11.72 7.79 12.34
N ASP A 83 -10.98 7.43 13.39
CA ASP A 83 -9.56 7.74 13.51
C ASP A 83 -8.72 6.88 12.56
N LEU A 84 -9.25 5.74 12.11
CA LEU A 84 -8.51 4.76 11.32
C LEU A 84 -8.84 4.89 9.83
N PHE A 85 -7.78 4.78 9.01
CA PHE A 85 -7.84 4.66 7.57
C PHE A 85 -7.47 3.23 7.16
N ILE A 86 -8.44 2.47 6.67
CA ILE A 86 -8.29 1.05 6.35
C ILE A 86 -8.36 0.86 4.83
N THR A 87 -7.27 0.30 4.28
CA THR A 87 -7.16 -0.07 2.87
C THR A 87 -7.18 -1.58 2.72
N THR A 88 -8.01 -2.10 1.83
CA THR A 88 -7.88 -3.47 1.30
C THR A 88 -8.05 -3.50 -0.21
N LYS A 89 -7.90 -4.68 -0.85
CA LYS A 89 -7.77 -4.79 -2.29
C LYS A 89 -8.57 -5.95 -2.84
N LEU A 90 -9.23 -5.70 -3.98
CA LEU A 90 -9.89 -6.70 -4.81
C LEU A 90 -8.84 -7.62 -5.43
N TRP A 91 -9.00 -8.93 -5.24
CA TRP A 91 -8.08 -9.87 -5.86
C TRP A 91 -8.49 -10.20 -7.31
N ASN A 92 -7.51 -10.65 -8.07
CA ASN A 92 -7.58 -10.79 -9.53
C ASN A 92 -8.60 -11.80 -10.05
N ASN A 93 -9.06 -12.76 -9.23
CA ASN A 93 -10.12 -13.72 -9.59
C ASN A 93 -11.56 -13.19 -9.42
N CYS A 94 -11.71 -11.94 -9.00
CA CYS A 94 -12.99 -11.28 -8.78
C CYS A 94 -13.19 -10.05 -9.67
N HIS A 95 -12.56 -9.98 -10.83
CA HIS A 95 -12.56 -8.81 -11.70
C HIS A 95 -13.85 -8.62 -12.50
N LYS A 96 -14.70 -9.64 -12.70
CA LYS A 96 -16.02 -9.44 -13.30
C LYS A 96 -16.83 -8.43 -12.50
N GLU A 97 -17.53 -7.53 -13.19
CA GLU A 97 -18.30 -6.45 -12.57
C GLU A 97 -19.21 -6.97 -11.45
N GLU A 98 -19.95 -8.06 -11.71
CA GLU A 98 -20.86 -8.68 -10.73
C GLU A 98 -20.17 -9.35 -9.54
N HIS A 99 -18.84 -9.59 -9.60
CA HIS A 99 -18.08 -10.20 -8.51
C HIS A 99 -17.42 -9.17 -7.57
N VAL A 100 -17.33 -7.90 -7.97
CA VAL A 100 -16.59 -6.87 -7.21
C VAL A 100 -17.29 -6.55 -5.91
N VAL A 101 -18.61 -6.28 -5.94
CA VAL A 101 -19.39 -5.97 -4.73
C VAL A 101 -19.36 -7.13 -3.74
N PRO A 102 -19.67 -8.39 -4.12
CA PRO A 102 -19.57 -9.54 -3.21
C PRO A 102 -18.16 -9.73 -2.62
N ALA A 103 -17.09 -9.45 -3.40
CA ALA A 103 -15.72 -9.51 -2.89
C ALA A 103 -15.42 -8.42 -1.86
N CYS A 104 -15.95 -7.21 -2.07
CA CYS A 104 -15.84 -6.11 -1.10
C CYS A 104 -16.56 -6.43 0.20
N GLU A 105 -17.80 -6.94 0.13
CA GLU A 105 -18.58 -7.37 1.29
C GLU A 105 -17.87 -8.48 2.06
N LYS A 106 -17.23 -9.43 1.36
CA LYS A 106 -16.45 -10.50 2.00
C LYS A 106 -15.25 -9.94 2.76
N SER A 107 -14.52 -8.96 2.19
CA SER A 107 -13.43 -8.27 2.89
C SER A 107 -13.94 -7.50 4.11
N LEU A 108 -15.08 -6.80 3.99
CA LEU A 108 -15.73 -6.12 5.11
C LEU A 108 -16.12 -7.10 6.23
N ALA A 109 -16.70 -8.24 5.87
CA ALA A 109 -17.06 -9.30 6.83
C ALA A 109 -15.81 -9.87 7.53
N ASN A 110 -14.73 -10.12 6.79
CA ASN A 110 -13.46 -10.56 7.36
C ASN A 110 -12.88 -9.54 8.35
N LEU A 111 -12.89 -8.25 7.98
CA LEU A 111 -12.39 -7.16 8.82
C LEU A 111 -13.35 -6.79 9.96
N GLY A 112 -14.60 -7.26 9.94
CA GLY A 112 -15.63 -6.87 10.89
C GLY A 112 -15.99 -5.38 10.81
N LEU A 113 -15.89 -4.79 9.61
CA LEU A 113 -16.13 -3.36 9.37
C LEU A 113 -17.40 -3.12 8.56
N LYS A 114 -17.99 -1.93 8.71
CA LYS A 114 -19.15 -1.50 7.92
C LYS A 114 -18.76 -0.81 6.60
N TYR A 115 -17.59 -0.22 6.54
CA TYR A 115 -17.04 0.47 5.36
C TYR A 115 -15.51 0.41 5.35
N LEU A 116 -14.94 0.52 4.14
CA LEU A 116 -13.51 0.74 3.91
C LEU A 116 -13.25 2.23 3.69
N ASP A 117 -12.06 2.70 4.01
CA ASP A 117 -11.63 4.06 3.63
C ASP A 117 -11.12 4.09 2.19
N LEU A 118 -10.45 3.02 1.75
CA LEU A 118 -9.95 2.87 0.39
C LEU A 118 -10.02 1.40 -0.05
N TYR A 119 -10.66 1.15 -1.20
CA TYR A 119 -10.68 -0.15 -1.87
C TYR A 119 -9.93 -0.06 -3.19
N LEU A 120 -8.98 -0.96 -3.43
CA LEU A 120 -8.10 -0.92 -4.61
C LEU A 120 -8.32 -2.14 -5.50
N VAL A 121 -8.28 -1.95 -6.83
CA VAL A 121 -7.99 -3.05 -7.75
C VAL A 121 -6.54 -3.44 -7.57
N HIS A 122 -6.22 -4.70 -7.19
CA HIS A 122 -4.88 -5.10 -6.76
C HIS A 122 -3.88 -5.12 -7.93
N TRP A 123 -4.33 -5.60 -9.10
CA TRP A 123 -3.59 -5.63 -10.36
C TRP A 123 -4.51 -5.31 -11.53
N PRO A 124 -4.02 -4.77 -12.65
CA PRO A 124 -4.88 -4.46 -13.81
C PRO A 124 -5.33 -5.68 -14.60
N PHE A 125 -4.73 -6.85 -14.42
CA PHE A 125 -5.08 -8.08 -15.12
C PHE A 125 -5.93 -9.00 -14.25
N ALA A 126 -6.83 -9.74 -14.88
CA ALA A 126 -7.70 -10.70 -14.24
C ALA A 126 -7.15 -12.13 -14.29
N LEU A 127 -7.48 -12.93 -13.29
CA LEU A 127 -7.28 -14.37 -13.25
C LEU A 127 -8.63 -15.08 -13.38
N LYS A 128 -8.61 -16.32 -13.86
CA LYS A 128 -9.82 -17.16 -13.94
C LYS A 128 -10.58 -17.14 -12.62
N GLU A 129 -11.88 -16.93 -12.71
CA GLU A 129 -12.80 -16.85 -11.59
C GLU A 129 -12.89 -18.18 -10.83
N GLY A 130 -13.30 -18.13 -9.58
CA GLY A 130 -13.51 -19.26 -8.68
C GLY A 130 -12.78 -19.11 -7.34
N ASP A 131 -12.80 -20.16 -6.53
CA ASP A 131 -12.26 -20.15 -5.16
C ASP A 131 -10.72 -20.17 -5.11
N ASN A 132 -10.07 -20.63 -6.19
CA ASN A 132 -8.61 -20.66 -6.25
C ASN A 132 -8.06 -19.26 -6.55
N LEU A 133 -7.32 -18.71 -5.59
CA LEU A 133 -6.72 -17.37 -5.74
C LEU A 133 -5.58 -17.31 -6.76
N ILE A 134 -4.96 -18.44 -7.06
CA ILE A 134 -3.84 -18.57 -8.02
C ILE A 134 -4.15 -19.73 -8.97
N PRO A 135 -5.16 -19.56 -9.86
CA PRO A 135 -5.58 -20.63 -10.77
C PRO A 135 -4.45 -20.95 -11.76
N GLN A 136 -4.10 -22.22 -11.86
CA GLN A 136 -3.05 -22.73 -12.74
C GLN A 136 -3.56 -23.87 -13.61
N ASP A 137 -3.02 -23.96 -14.83
CA ASP A 137 -3.20 -25.10 -15.70
C ASP A 137 -2.37 -26.33 -15.23
N LYS A 138 -2.48 -27.43 -15.95
CA LYS A 138 -1.73 -28.66 -15.64
C LYS A 138 -0.21 -28.50 -15.74
N SER A 139 0.27 -27.45 -16.41
CA SER A 139 1.69 -27.13 -16.58
C SER A 139 2.18 -26.10 -15.54
N GLY A 140 1.32 -25.63 -14.63
CA GLY A 140 1.64 -24.65 -13.59
C GLY A 140 1.64 -23.19 -14.08
N ASN A 141 1.15 -22.92 -15.29
CA ASN A 141 0.96 -21.56 -15.78
C ASN A 141 -0.32 -20.96 -15.19
N LEU A 142 -0.30 -19.66 -14.92
CA LEU A 142 -1.48 -18.94 -14.51
C LEU A 142 -2.55 -18.96 -15.61
N ILE A 143 -3.80 -19.05 -15.22
CA ILE A 143 -4.93 -18.97 -16.15
C ILE A 143 -5.48 -17.55 -16.09
N GLU A 144 -5.30 -16.80 -17.19
CA GLU A 144 -5.83 -15.46 -17.40
C GLU A 144 -7.36 -15.49 -17.57
N SER A 145 -8.04 -14.42 -17.22
CA SER A 145 -9.43 -14.13 -17.60
C SER A 145 -9.44 -12.93 -18.55
N ASP A 146 -10.33 -12.93 -19.54
CA ASP A 146 -10.46 -11.86 -20.55
C ASP A 146 -11.09 -10.57 -20.00
N VAL A 147 -11.45 -10.53 -18.73
CA VAL A 147 -12.11 -9.38 -18.10
C VAL A 147 -11.25 -8.13 -18.20
N ASP A 148 -11.85 -7.07 -18.71
CA ASP A 148 -11.23 -5.77 -18.82
C ASP A 148 -11.29 -5.02 -17.48
N TYR A 149 -10.19 -4.41 -17.04
CA TYR A 149 -10.19 -3.63 -15.81
C TYR A 149 -11.14 -2.42 -15.83
N VAL A 150 -11.56 -1.95 -16.99
CA VAL A 150 -12.63 -0.93 -17.14
C VAL A 150 -13.98 -1.51 -16.72
N GLU A 151 -14.24 -2.78 -17.01
CA GLU A 151 -15.42 -3.50 -16.50
C GLU A 151 -15.34 -3.65 -14.98
N THR A 152 -14.20 -4.11 -14.47
CA THR A 152 -13.93 -4.19 -13.03
C THR A 152 -14.19 -2.86 -12.33
N TRP A 153 -13.82 -1.75 -12.97
CA TRP A 153 -13.97 -0.42 -12.40
C TRP A 153 -15.44 -0.04 -12.17
N ARG A 154 -16.37 -0.44 -13.04
CA ARG A 154 -17.82 -0.24 -12.81
C ARG A 154 -18.28 -0.90 -11.51
N GLY A 155 -17.81 -2.11 -11.22
CA GLY A 155 -18.08 -2.76 -9.94
C GLY A 155 -17.45 -2.04 -8.74
N MET A 156 -16.28 -1.43 -8.92
CA MET A 156 -15.65 -0.58 -7.88
C MET A 156 -16.50 0.69 -7.62
N GLU A 157 -17.00 1.34 -8.66
CA GLU A 157 -17.92 2.48 -8.55
C GLU A 157 -19.20 2.09 -7.80
N GLU A 158 -19.74 0.90 -8.06
CA GLU A 158 -20.91 0.39 -7.35
C GLU A 158 -20.64 0.18 -5.85
N CYS A 159 -19.43 -0.24 -5.45
CA CYS A 159 -19.05 -0.29 -4.04
C CYS A 159 -19.13 1.09 -3.34
N VAL A 160 -18.82 2.18 -4.06
CA VAL A 160 -18.99 3.55 -3.53
C VAL A 160 -20.47 3.92 -3.43
N HIS A 161 -21.26 3.63 -4.46
CA HIS A 161 -22.70 3.93 -4.47
C HIS A 161 -23.44 3.23 -3.33
N GLN A 162 -23.03 1.99 -2.99
CA GLN A 162 -23.60 1.23 -1.88
C GLN A 162 -23.01 1.62 -0.50
N GLY A 163 -22.03 2.54 -0.45
CA GLY A 163 -21.40 2.97 0.79
C GLY A 163 -20.47 1.94 1.44
N LEU A 164 -20.07 0.90 0.70
CA LEU A 164 -19.13 -0.13 1.17
C LEU A 164 -17.71 0.41 1.30
N THR A 165 -17.37 1.41 0.51
CA THR A 165 -16.09 2.12 0.59
C THR A 165 -16.26 3.63 0.41
N ARG A 166 -15.44 4.43 1.08
CA ARG A 166 -15.41 5.90 0.93
C ARG A 166 -14.66 6.34 -0.32
N SER A 167 -13.67 5.56 -0.73
CA SER A 167 -12.80 5.87 -1.87
C SER A 167 -12.43 4.61 -2.61
N ILE A 168 -12.21 4.74 -3.91
CA ILE A 168 -11.73 3.66 -4.78
C ILE A 168 -10.45 4.07 -5.49
N GLY A 169 -9.57 3.11 -5.74
CA GLY A 169 -8.31 3.34 -6.40
C GLY A 169 -7.79 2.08 -7.09
N ILE A 170 -6.59 2.19 -7.57
CA ILE A 170 -5.92 1.17 -8.38
C ILE A 170 -4.58 0.81 -7.74
N SER A 171 -4.03 -0.33 -8.12
CA SER A 171 -2.69 -0.72 -7.74
C SER A 171 -1.98 -1.39 -8.91
N ASN A 172 -0.70 -1.07 -9.10
CA ASN A 172 0.14 -1.57 -10.18
C ASN A 172 -0.31 -1.13 -11.60
N PHE A 173 -1.06 -0.06 -11.74
CA PHE A 173 -1.44 0.46 -13.06
C PHE A 173 -0.32 1.34 -13.63
N ASN A 174 -0.03 1.16 -14.91
CA ASN A 174 0.88 2.02 -15.67
C ASN A 174 0.16 3.26 -16.23
N SER A 175 0.92 4.17 -16.85
CA SER A 175 0.42 5.44 -17.36
C SER A 175 -0.65 5.33 -18.45
N GLU A 176 -0.54 4.31 -19.33
CA GLU A 176 -1.51 4.05 -20.39
C GLU A 176 -2.81 3.50 -19.82
N GLN A 177 -2.72 2.56 -18.87
CA GLN A 177 -3.87 1.99 -18.19
C GLN A 177 -4.63 3.02 -17.37
N ILE A 178 -3.91 3.93 -16.68
CA ILE A 178 -4.52 5.06 -15.97
C ILE A 178 -5.27 5.98 -16.97
N SER A 179 -4.64 6.33 -18.08
CA SER A 179 -5.25 7.20 -19.10
C SER A 179 -6.53 6.60 -19.65
N ARG A 180 -6.48 5.33 -20.06
CA ARG A 180 -7.62 4.60 -20.60
C ARG A 180 -8.75 4.43 -19.56
N LEU A 181 -8.41 4.19 -18.29
CA LEU A 181 -9.41 4.10 -17.23
C LEU A 181 -10.15 5.42 -17.04
N LEU A 182 -9.42 6.54 -17.03
CA LEU A 182 -9.98 7.87 -16.84
C LEU A 182 -10.92 8.31 -17.99
N GLU A 183 -10.79 7.75 -19.19
CA GLU A 183 -11.69 8.03 -20.32
C GLU A 183 -13.12 7.55 -20.08
N SER A 184 -13.30 6.52 -19.24
CA SER A 184 -14.59 5.86 -19.01
C SER A 184 -15.08 5.92 -17.56
N ALA A 185 -14.20 6.22 -16.60
CA ALA A 185 -14.54 6.27 -15.19
C ALA A 185 -15.51 7.42 -14.87
N LYS A 186 -16.61 7.10 -14.18
CA LYS A 186 -17.55 8.09 -13.61
C LYS A 186 -17.03 8.64 -12.29
N ILE A 187 -16.37 7.77 -11.50
CA ILE A 187 -15.67 8.12 -10.28
C ILE A 187 -14.18 7.86 -10.57
N ALA A 188 -13.38 8.92 -10.59
CA ALA A 188 -11.93 8.78 -10.83
C ALA A 188 -11.23 8.05 -9.68
N PRO A 189 -10.20 7.22 -9.96
CA PRO A 189 -9.37 6.64 -8.92
C PRO A 189 -8.66 7.74 -8.13
N VAL A 190 -8.70 7.65 -6.79
CA VAL A 190 -8.07 8.64 -5.91
C VAL A 190 -6.62 8.29 -5.57
N ASN A 191 -6.23 7.03 -5.78
CA ASN A 191 -4.91 6.53 -5.40
C ASN A 191 -4.43 5.47 -6.40
N ASN A 192 -3.13 5.48 -6.72
CA ASN A 192 -2.43 4.36 -7.35
C ASN A 192 -1.36 3.83 -6.38
N GLN A 193 -1.53 2.60 -5.91
CA GLN A 193 -0.55 1.96 -5.04
C GLN A 193 0.47 1.19 -5.88
N ILE A 194 1.72 1.60 -5.85
CA ILE A 194 2.79 1.04 -6.67
C ILE A 194 4.05 0.76 -5.85
N GLU A 195 4.96 -0.06 -6.37
CA GLU A 195 6.27 -0.22 -5.76
C GLU A 195 7.08 1.08 -5.90
N VAL A 196 7.48 1.66 -4.76
CA VAL A 196 8.39 2.83 -4.74
C VAL A 196 9.41 2.65 -3.62
N ASN A 197 10.68 2.62 -3.99
CA ASN A 197 11.81 2.53 -3.07
C ASN A 197 13.06 3.13 -3.71
N ILE A 198 14.21 3.03 -3.03
CA ILE A 198 15.47 3.58 -3.52
C ILE A 198 16.01 2.90 -4.78
N ASN A 199 15.65 1.61 -5.03
CA ASN A 199 16.01 0.92 -6.27
C ASN A 199 15.07 1.30 -7.42
N LEU A 200 13.78 1.50 -7.12
CA LEU A 200 12.72 1.75 -8.08
C LEU A 200 12.02 3.08 -7.77
N ASN A 201 12.52 4.15 -8.32
CA ASN A 201 12.10 5.53 -8.01
C ASN A 201 10.74 5.94 -8.58
N GLN A 202 10.29 5.34 -9.68
CA GLN A 202 8.99 5.57 -10.35
C GLN A 202 8.63 7.05 -10.61
N GLU A 203 9.61 7.96 -10.74
CA GLU A 203 9.38 9.41 -10.82
C GLU A 203 8.35 9.79 -11.87
N LYS A 204 8.49 9.24 -13.10
CA LYS A 204 7.58 9.55 -14.20
C LYS A 204 6.13 9.14 -13.91
N LEU A 205 5.94 7.94 -13.35
CA LEU A 205 4.59 7.46 -13.03
C LEU A 205 3.98 8.24 -11.86
N VAL A 206 4.80 8.56 -10.83
CA VAL A 206 4.38 9.42 -9.71
C VAL A 206 3.94 10.80 -10.23
N ASP A 207 4.71 11.42 -11.11
CA ASP A 207 4.37 12.73 -11.70
C ASP A 207 3.09 12.67 -12.55
N ILE A 208 2.89 11.58 -13.29
CA ILE A 208 1.67 11.37 -14.08
C ILE A 208 0.46 11.24 -13.16
N CYS A 209 0.56 10.47 -12.07
CA CYS A 209 -0.51 10.36 -11.09
C CYS A 209 -0.85 11.73 -10.48
N LYS A 210 0.16 12.48 -10.02
CA LYS A 210 -0.03 13.82 -9.45
C LYS A 210 -0.72 14.79 -10.41
N LYS A 211 -0.30 14.84 -11.67
CA LYS A 211 -0.92 15.68 -12.70
C LYS A 211 -2.39 15.34 -12.96
N ARG A 212 -2.82 14.14 -12.58
CA ARG A 212 -4.22 13.67 -12.70
C ARG A 212 -4.98 13.70 -11.35
N ASN A 213 -4.42 14.34 -10.33
CA ASN A 213 -4.98 14.39 -8.97
C ASN A 213 -5.17 12.98 -8.36
N ILE A 214 -4.30 12.04 -8.73
CA ILE A 214 -4.23 10.70 -8.16
C ILE A 214 -3.05 10.67 -7.18
N THR A 215 -3.30 10.40 -5.90
CA THR A 215 -2.26 10.24 -4.90
C THR A 215 -1.52 8.92 -5.11
N VAL A 216 -0.32 8.80 -4.54
CA VAL A 216 0.47 7.58 -4.68
C VAL A 216 0.79 6.99 -3.31
N THR A 217 0.52 5.69 -3.16
CA THR A 217 0.99 4.88 -2.03
C THR A 217 2.15 3.99 -2.49
N GLY A 218 3.25 3.99 -1.73
CA GLY A 218 4.46 3.23 -2.04
C GLY A 218 4.54 1.94 -1.22
N TYR A 219 4.32 0.78 -1.85
CA TYR A 219 4.59 -0.49 -1.20
C TYR A 219 6.07 -0.90 -1.36
N CYS A 220 6.54 -1.85 -0.55
CA CYS A 220 7.96 -2.23 -0.45
C CYS A 220 8.91 -1.01 -0.34
N PRO A 221 8.62 0.01 0.51
CA PRO A 221 9.38 1.27 0.51
C PRO A 221 10.83 1.11 0.98
N LEU A 222 11.16 -0.01 1.60
CA LEU A 222 12.54 -0.37 2.02
C LEU A 222 13.24 -1.31 1.01
N GLY A 223 12.62 -1.55 -0.15
CA GLY A 223 13.06 -2.60 -1.06
C GLY A 223 12.88 -3.98 -0.44
N HIS A 224 13.84 -4.87 -0.62
CA HIS A 224 13.85 -6.19 0.01
C HIS A 224 15.11 -6.36 0.86
N PRO A 225 15.12 -5.90 2.13
CA PRO A 225 16.28 -6.07 3.00
C PRO A 225 16.62 -7.57 3.16
N GLY A 226 17.90 -7.93 2.95
CA GLY A 226 18.36 -9.29 3.12
C GLY A 226 18.70 -10.07 1.85
N ASN A 227 18.72 -9.45 0.68
CA ASN A 227 19.16 -10.05 -0.62
C ASN A 227 18.41 -11.33 -1.06
N ALA A 228 17.25 -11.63 -0.47
CA ALA A 228 16.55 -12.90 -0.72
C ALA A 228 16.05 -13.07 -2.17
N LEU A 229 16.06 -12.00 -2.97
CA LEU A 229 15.66 -12.01 -4.40
C LEU A 229 16.83 -11.71 -5.34
N GLY A 230 18.07 -11.70 -4.85
CA GLY A 230 19.24 -11.31 -5.67
C GLY A 230 19.33 -9.80 -5.94
N ILE A 231 18.41 -9.00 -5.42
CA ILE A 231 18.42 -7.53 -5.54
C ILE A 231 19.32 -6.97 -4.42
N GLU A 232 20.32 -6.17 -4.80
CA GLU A 232 21.25 -5.59 -3.85
C GLU A 232 20.53 -4.70 -2.82
N ASN A 233 20.82 -4.89 -1.54
CA ASN A 233 20.28 -4.06 -0.46
C ASN A 233 21.00 -2.69 -0.44
N LYS A 234 20.38 -1.67 -1.03
CA LYS A 234 20.92 -0.31 -1.08
C LYS A 234 20.90 0.42 0.27
N LEU A 235 20.19 -0.08 1.28
CA LEU A 235 20.18 0.52 2.62
C LEU A 235 21.58 0.50 3.26
N ASP A 236 22.42 -0.49 2.92
CA ASP A 236 23.77 -0.64 3.46
C ASP A 236 24.83 0.10 2.63
N SER A 237 24.44 0.85 1.59
CA SER A 237 25.38 1.64 0.80
C SER A 237 26.03 2.76 1.62
N SER A 238 27.27 3.13 1.29
CA SER A 238 27.98 4.22 1.97
C SER A 238 27.21 5.55 1.92
N VAL A 239 26.48 5.81 0.83
CA VAL A 239 25.62 6.99 0.68
C VAL A 239 24.54 6.99 1.77
N MET A 240 23.79 5.88 1.92
CA MET A 240 22.72 5.76 2.90
C MET A 240 23.25 5.86 4.33
N LEU A 241 24.36 5.17 4.62
CA LEU A 241 24.99 5.17 5.95
C LEU A 241 25.49 6.57 6.36
N ASN A 242 26.09 7.32 5.41
CA ASN A 242 26.57 8.66 5.68
C ASN A 242 25.42 9.65 5.94
N ILE A 243 24.34 9.58 5.15
CA ILE A 243 23.14 10.41 5.37
C ILE A 243 22.48 10.04 6.69
N ALA A 244 22.33 8.75 6.99
CA ALA A 244 21.77 8.25 8.24
C ALA A 244 22.53 8.79 9.46
N LYS A 245 23.87 8.72 9.43
CA LYS A 245 24.74 9.26 10.48
C LYS A 245 24.55 10.77 10.67
N LYS A 246 24.48 11.54 9.58
CA LYS A 246 24.30 12.99 9.61
C LYS A 246 23.00 13.41 10.29
N HIS A 247 21.92 12.68 10.03
CA HIS A 247 20.59 12.95 10.60
C HIS A 247 20.36 12.25 11.95
N ASN A 248 21.31 11.45 12.46
CA ASN A 248 21.12 10.59 13.63
C ASN A 248 19.90 9.68 13.49
N LYS A 249 19.75 9.09 12.31
CA LYS A 249 18.65 8.19 11.92
C LYS A 249 19.20 6.86 11.39
N THR A 250 18.32 5.87 11.26
CA THR A 250 18.68 4.61 10.59
C THR A 250 18.55 4.73 9.08
N PRO A 251 19.25 3.91 8.28
CA PRO A 251 19.04 3.86 6.83
C PRO A 251 17.60 3.60 6.41
N ALA A 252 16.86 2.81 7.21
CA ALA A 252 15.44 2.56 6.97
C ALA A 252 14.60 3.86 7.10
N GLN A 253 14.86 4.67 8.14
CA GLN A 253 14.20 5.96 8.30
C GLN A 253 14.54 6.93 7.15
N ILE A 254 15.81 6.94 6.70
CA ILE A 254 16.20 7.74 5.53
C ILE A 254 15.44 7.31 4.27
N ALA A 255 15.33 6.00 4.01
CA ALA A 255 14.60 5.48 2.87
C ALA A 255 13.11 5.82 2.92
N LEU A 256 12.47 5.68 4.09
CA LEU A 256 11.06 6.05 4.26
C LEU A 256 10.85 7.56 4.11
N ARG A 257 11.75 8.38 4.65
CA ARG A 257 11.71 9.83 4.49
C ARG A 257 11.89 10.23 3.02
N TYR A 258 12.78 9.57 2.30
CA TYR A 258 12.98 9.77 0.86
C TYR A 258 11.70 9.52 0.08
N VAL A 259 11.01 8.39 0.32
CA VAL A 259 9.73 8.08 -0.33
C VAL A 259 8.67 9.13 0.04
N PHE A 260 8.56 9.49 1.31
CA PHE A 260 7.62 10.51 1.78
C PHE A 260 7.87 11.88 1.13
N GLN A 261 9.12 12.32 1.01
CA GLN A 261 9.46 13.62 0.38
C GLN A 261 9.20 13.65 -1.13
N LYS A 262 8.98 12.51 -1.78
CA LYS A 262 8.45 12.41 -3.15
C LYS A 262 6.92 12.59 -3.20
N GLU A 263 6.28 12.89 -2.05
CA GLU A 263 4.82 12.94 -1.87
C GLU A 263 4.14 11.59 -2.13
N VAL A 264 4.85 10.51 -1.82
CA VAL A 264 4.35 9.13 -1.85
C VAL A 264 4.17 8.67 -0.43
N ALA A 265 3.02 8.07 -0.10
CA ALA A 265 2.74 7.52 1.23
C ALA A 265 3.40 6.13 1.38
N PRO A 266 4.51 5.97 2.14
CA PRO A 266 5.11 4.67 2.32
C PRO A 266 4.27 3.79 3.26
N ILE A 267 4.20 2.48 2.95
CA ILE A 267 3.54 1.47 3.78
C ILE A 267 4.52 0.35 4.15
N PRO A 268 5.54 0.64 4.99
CA PRO A 268 6.49 -0.38 5.42
C PRO A 268 5.79 -1.50 6.19
N LYS A 269 6.19 -2.75 5.92
CA LYS A 269 5.73 -3.92 6.65
C LYS A 269 6.74 -4.27 7.76
N SER A 270 6.26 -4.41 8.98
CA SER A 270 7.03 -5.01 10.08
C SER A 270 6.11 -5.73 11.07
N ILE A 271 6.64 -6.77 11.70
CA ILE A 271 6.02 -7.47 12.85
C ILE A 271 6.87 -7.31 14.12
N THR A 272 7.91 -6.50 14.07
CA THR A 272 8.83 -6.22 15.18
C THR A 272 8.50 -4.84 15.74
N LYS A 273 8.07 -4.77 17.00
CA LYS A 273 7.62 -3.53 17.66
C LYS A 273 8.63 -2.38 17.55
N SER A 274 9.92 -2.66 17.77
CA SER A 274 10.96 -1.64 17.66
C SER A 274 11.08 -1.06 16.25
N ARG A 275 10.96 -1.90 15.19
CA ARG A 275 10.97 -1.43 13.80
C ARG A 275 9.69 -0.70 13.43
N ILE A 276 8.52 -1.11 13.96
CA ILE A 276 7.25 -0.38 13.75
C ILE A 276 7.40 1.02 14.33
N LYS A 277 7.96 1.15 15.54
CA LYS A 277 8.24 2.45 16.16
C LYS A 277 9.23 3.26 15.33
N GLU A 278 10.35 2.69 14.95
CA GLU A 278 11.38 3.34 14.14
C GLU A 278 10.81 3.88 12.81
N ASN A 279 9.97 3.09 12.13
CA ASN A 279 9.42 3.45 10.84
C ASN A 279 8.47 4.65 10.86
N ILE A 280 7.81 4.97 11.99
CA ILE A 280 6.95 6.14 12.11
C ILE A 280 7.72 7.40 12.50
N GLU A 281 8.94 7.28 13.03
CA GLU A 281 9.76 8.40 13.50
C GLU A 281 10.58 9.05 12.36
N ILE A 282 9.87 9.49 11.31
CA ILE A 282 10.47 10.05 10.07
C ILE A 282 10.05 11.51 9.78
N PHE A 283 9.28 12.14 10.67
CA PHE A 283 8.71 13.47 10.42
C PHE A 283 9.48 14.61 11.09
N ASP A 284 10.47 14.31 11.90
CA ASP A 284 11.29 15.26 12.68
C ASP A 284 12.57 15.73 11.98
N PHE A 285 12.80 15.32 10.74
CA PHE A 285 13.94 15.73 9.92
C PHE A 285 13.54 15.87 8.46
N THR A 286 14.40 16.52 7.66
CA THR A 286 14.18 16.73 6.21
C THR A 286 15.49 16.45 5.46
N LEU A 287 15.41 15.65 4.41
CA LEU A 287 16.52 15.43 3.48
C LEU A 287 16.69 16.65 2.57
N THR A 288 17.92 17.08 2.40
CA THR A 288 18.24 18.17 1.47
C THR A 288 18.10 17.71 0.01
N SER A 289 18.03 18.65 -0.92
CA SER A 289 17.97 18.35 -2.36
C SER A 289 19.18 17.51 -2.82
N ASP A 290 20.38 17.77 -2.27
CA ASP A 290 21.58 17.00 -2.60
C ASP A 290 21.48 15.55 -2.07
N GLU A 291 20.97 15.37 -0.85
CA GLU A 291 20.75 14.04 -0.28
C GLU A 291 19.68 13.27 -1.07
N MET A 292 18.56 13.92 -1.44
CA MET A 292 17.53 13.33 -2.30
C MET A 292 18.11 12.90 -3.66
N ASN A 293 18.96 13.74 -4.27
CA ASN A 293 19.64 13.42 -5.53
C ASN A 293 20.66 12.29 -5.38
N ALA A 294 21.42 12.25 -4.28
CA ALA A 294 22.37 11.20 -4.00
C ALA A 294 21.66 9.83 -3.84
N ILE A 295 20.55 9.79 -3.10
CA ILE A 295 19.73 8.57 -2.95
C ILE A 295 19.13 8.15 -4.29
N ARG A 296 18.60 9.11 -5.06
CA ARG A 296 18.02 8.84 -6.39
C ARG A 296 18.98 8.11 -7.32
N LYS A 297 20.27 8.46 -7.29
CA LYS A 297 21.33 7.85 -8.12
C LYS A 297 21.64 6.39 -7.76
N LEU A 298 21.19 5.90 -6.61
CA LEU A 298 21.34 4.50 -6.21
C LEU A 298 20.37 3.57 -6.95
N GLY A 299 19.32 4.12 -7.56
CA GLY A 299 18.26 3.36 -8.21
C GLY A 299 18.77 2.55 -9.42
N THR A 300 18.45 1.27 -9.43
CA THR A 300 18.78 0.33 -10.52
C THR A 300 17.60 0.09 -11.46
N GLY A 301 16.39 0.46 -11.04
CA GLY A 301 15.14 0.16 -11.76
C GLY A 301 14.58 -1.23 -11.49
N GLU A 302 15.24 -2.02 -10.64
CA GLU A 302 14.82 -3.38 -10.31
C GLU A 302 13.57 -3.39 -9.40
N ARG A 303 12.63 -4.30 -9.71
CA ARG A 303 11.40 -4.52 -8.95
C ARG A 303 11.54 -5.68 -7.98
N VAL A 304 10.98 -5.51 -6.78
CA VAL A 304 10.84 -6.58 -5.79
C VAL A 304 9.62 -7.45 -6.10
N VAL A 305 8.57 -6.86 -6.66
CA VAL A 305 7.30 -7.53 -6.98
C VAL A 305 7.00 -7.34 -8.46
N ASP A 306 7.39 -8.31 -9.28
CA ASP A 306 7.25 -8.26 -10.74
C ASP A 306 6.08 -9.10 -11.28
N PHE A 307 5.56 -10.06 -10.50
CA PHE A 307 4.54 -11.02 -10.91
C PHE A 307 4.83 -11.66 -12.27
N ALA A 308 6.09 -12.04 -12.49
CA ALA A 308 6.65 -12.48 -13.79
C ALA A 308 5.85 -13.60 -14.50
N LYS A 309 5.12 -14.43 -13.75
CA LYS A 309 4.25 -15.47 -14.34
C LYS A 309 3.10 -14.90 -15.18
N ALA A 310 2.74 -13.63 -15.00
CA ALA A 310 1.68 -12.95 -15.75
C ALA A 310 2.23 -12.06 -16.90
N LYS A 311 3.54 -12.09 -17.20
CA LYS A 311 4.18 -11.16 -18.15
C LYS A 311 3.58 -11.17 -19.57
N ASN A 312 2.93 -12.26 -19.97
CA ASN A 312 2.30 -12.41 -21.27
C ASN A 312 0.80 -12.06 -21.25
N PHE A 313 0.24 -11.67 -20.10
CA PHE A 313 -1.16 -11.32 -19.99
C PHE A 313 -1.43 -9.98 -20.68
N LYS A 314 -2.62 -9.86 -21.26
CA LYS A 314 -3.05 -8.69 -22.02
C LYS A 314 -2.87 -7.37 -21.26
N TYR A 315 -3.16 -7.38 -19.98
CA TYR A 315 -3.10 -6.18 -19.12
C TYR A 315 -1.92 -6.21 -18.15
N PHE A 316 -0.86 -6.96 -18.44
CA PHE A 316 0.34 -6.94 -17.61
C PHE A 316 0.98 -5.53 -17.61
N PRO A 317 1.18 -4.90 -16.43
CA PRO A 317 1.47 -3.47 -16.39
C PRO A 317 2.92 -3.09 -16.71
N PHE A 318 3.86 -4.03 -16.65
CA PHE A 318 5.30 -3.73 -16.71
C PHE A 318 5.94 -3.98 -18.07
N ASN A 319 5.12 -4.14 -19.12
CA ASN A 319 5.60 -4.24 -20.51
C ASN A 319 5.93 -2.86 -21.10
N ILE A 320 5.62 -1.77 -20.42
CA ILE A 320 6.01 -0.39 -20.75
C ILE A 320 6.82 0.21 -19.61
N PRO A 321 7.64 1.25 -19.87
CA PRO A 321 8.56 1.81 -18.87
C PRO A 321 7.90 2.41 -17.63
N PHE A 322 6.68 2.90 -17.75
CA PHE A 322 5.95 3.56 -16.66
C PHE A 322 4.46 3.70 -16.95
#